data_1b0a71eee3b4fe166ee27ce0a874b6c7
#
_entry.id   1b0a71eee3b4fe166ee27ce0a874b6c7
#
_cell.length_a   1.000
_cell.length_b   1.000
_cell.length_c   1.000
_cell.angle_alpha   90.00
_cell.angle_beta   90.00
_cell.angle_gamma   90.00
#
_symmetry.space_group_name_H-M   'P 1'
#
loop_
_entity.id
_entity.type
_entity.pdbx_description
1 polymer ?
#
loop_
_entity_poly.entity_id
_entity_poly.type
_entity_poly.pdbx_seq_one_letter_code
_entity_poly.pdbx_strand_id
1 'polypeptide(L)'
;MEVSNLKQFLAAFFTMLLIISCGGNNASRGTGWDINSKKGGFQYNTDFDEQETGPGLVFVEGGTFTKGQVQDDVMHDWNNSPNKQHVMSFYIDETEVTNVMYLEYLDWLEIVFPTQEEQYKQIYEGALPDTLVWRERLGYVEELTTNYLRHPAYAEYPVVGVNWLQAVQYAEWRTDRVNERILEREAYVQKDVRYNDINANSTFTTAAYLKRPETVYGGKMDSLAGKSANSKQSDTIKVYAGVEKGIMLPSYRLPTETEWEYAALALVGDREYNTYRGKKKYPWSGEYTRSEDRRTEGDQLANFKLGKGDYGGISGWSDDGADITIQVKQYPPNDFGIYDMAGNVSEWVSDVYRPIIDDEASDFNYYRGNVYLKNVIGDDGKASTISPDELVFDTLPNGKVLLKRLPGQLNQMPIDEEETFLRQNFTESDNRNYRDGDVESSRSFSNGKSENDGSKPETNFMYNAPVNAKVSTDQDGNISRTVDSKSNRTSLITDEVRVFKGGSWKDRAYWLDPAQRRYLPQYIATDHIGFRCAMSRVGSKSTQKKSAKHKRKG
;
A
#
# COMPACT_ATOMS: atom_id res chain seq x y z
N MET A 1 -62.10 47.30 16.13
CA MET A 1 -61.13 47.31 15.06
C MET A 1 -59.66 47.42 15.53
N GLU A 2 -59.35 47.95 16.68
CA GLU A 2 -58.00 48.16 17.19
C GLU A 2 -57.28 46.94 17.75
N VAL A 3 -57.98 45.98 18.37
CA VAL A 3 -57.36 44.78 18.99
C VAL A 3 -56.87 43.77 17.96
N SER A 4 -57.50 43.74 16.78
CA SER A 4 -57.07 42.87 15.66
C SER A 4 -55.75 43.32 15.05
N ASN A 5 -55.57 44.60 14.91
CA ASN A 5 -54.35 45.19 14.33
C ASN A 5 -53.16 45.05 15.27
N LEU A 6 -53.35 45.10 16.58
CA LEU A 6 -52.29 44.89 17.56
C LEU A 6 -51.79 43.44 17.58
N LYS A 7 -52.70 42.47 17.43
CA LYS A 7 -52.31 41.04 17.33
C LYS A 7 -51.56 40.74 16.03
N GLN A 8 -51.92 41.38 14.93
CA GLN A 8 -51.20 41.24 13.67
C GLN A 8 -49.84 41.90 13.72
N PHE A 9 -49.70 43.07 14.38
CA PHE A 9 -48.42 43.73 14.60
C PHE A 9 -47.50 42.90 15.52
N LEU A 10 -48.01 42.33 16.58
CA LEU A 10 -47.25 41.44 17.48
C LEU A 10 -46.82 40.14 16.77
N ALA A 11 -47.69 39.55 15.97
CA ALA A 11 -47.33 38.37 15.18
C ALA A 11 -46.27 38.66 14.11
N ALA A 12 -46.38 39.82 13.42
CA ALA A 12 -45.38 40.26 12.44
C ALA A 12 -44.03 40.60 13.10
N PHE A 13 -44.06 41.20 14.30
CA PHE A 13 -42.86 41.48 15.08
C PHE A 13 -42.18 40.21 15.59
N PHE A 14 -42.94 39.21 16.03
CA PHE A 14 -42.43 37.89 16.44
C PHE A 14 -41.87 37.08 15.27
N THR A 15 -42.53 37.15 14.09
CA THR A 15 -42.00 36.54 12.86
C THR A 15 -40.76 37.24 12.36
N MET A 16 -40.67 38.55 12.51
CA MET A 16 -39.49 39.32 12.16
C MET A 16 -38.28 39.04 13.08
N LEU A 17 -38.55 38.83 14.38
CA LEU A 17 -37.55 38.37 15.35
C LEU A 17 -37.04 36.95 15.06
N LEU A 18 -37.92 36.05 14.58
CA LEU A 18 -37.53 34.68 14.19
C LEU A 18 -36.68 34.63 12.89
N ILE A 19 -36.89 35.59 12.00
CA ILE A 19 -36.11 35.68 10.74
C ILE A 19 -34.69 36.23 10.99
N ILE A 20 -34.48 37.06 12.02
CA ILE A 20 -33.18 37.59 12.40
C ILE A 20 -32.30 36.53 13.08
N SER A 21 -32.89 35.48 13.64
CA SER A 21 -32.18 34.38 14.29
C SER A 21 -31.61 33.33 13.33
N CYS A 22 -31.87 33.42 12.02
CA CYS A 22 -31.32 32.53 10.99
C CYS A 22 -30.10 33.09 10.22
N GLY A 23 -29.43 34.09 10.77
CA GLY A 23 -28.08 34.44 10.36
C GLY A 23 -27.16 33.31 10.81
N GLY A 24 -26.61 32.52 9.87
CA GLY A 24 -25.69 31.44 10.19
C GLY A 24 -24.61 31.96 11.16
N ASN A 25 -24.64 31.45 12.39
CA ASN A 25 -23.64 31.76 13.39
C ASN A 25 -22.30 31.17 12.93
N ASN A 26 -21.51 31.98 12.25
CA ASN A 26 -20.11 31.65 11.95
C ASN A 26 -19.23 31.78 13.21
N ALA A 27 -19.83 31.90 14.38
CA ALA A 27 -19.09 31.98 15.63
C ALA A 27 -18.51 30.62 16.04
N SER A 28 -17.26 30.62 16.43
CA SER A 28 -16.60 29.45 17.02
C SER A 28 -17.35 28.97 18.25
N ARG A 29 -17.67 27.71 18.31
CA ARG A 29 -18.27 27.09 19.48
C ARG A 29 -17.30 27.01 20.67
N GLY A 30 -16.00 27.10 20.41
CA GLY A 30 -14.97 27.05 21.46
C GLY A 30 -14.67 28.43 22.06
N THR A 31 -14.63 29.48 21.23
CA THR A 31 -14.18 30.81 21.66
C THR A 31 -15.22 31.92 21.52
N GLY A 32 -16.29 31.69 20.76
CA GLY A 32 -17.29 32.69 20.43
C GLY A 32 -16.87 33.70 19.37
N TRP A 33 -15.63 33.65 18.87
CA TRP A 33 -15.18 34.56 17.81
C TRP A 33 -15.68 34.10 16.45
N ASP A 34 -15.86 35.05 15.53
CA ASP A 34 -16.28 34.73 14.16
C ASP A 34 -15.21 33.95 13.40
N ILE A 35 -15.61 32.83 12.82
CA ILE A 35 -14.82 32.02 11.89
C ILE A 35 -15.11 32.51 10.47
N ASN A 36 -14.09 32.54 9.61
CA ASN A 36 -14.20 32.94 8.19
C ASN A 36 -14.76 34.37 7.99
N SER A 37 -14.48 35.27 8.93
CA SER A 37 -14.89 36.65 8.82
C SER A 37 -14.15 37.37 7.68
N LYS A 38 -14.88 38.20 6.90
CA LYS A 38 -14.27 39.07 5.88
C LYS A 38 -13.32 40.09 6.46
N LYS A 39 -13.37 40.33 7.76
CA LYS A 39 -12.48 41.29 8.47
C LYS A 39 -11.15 40.66 8.92
N GLY A 40 -10.92 39.42 8.64
CA GLY A 40 -9.76 38.63 9.10
C GLY A 40 -10.09 37.73 10.28
N GLY A 41 -9.08 37.20 10.94
CA GLY A 41 -9.20 36.22 12.00
C GLY A 41 -9.02 34.78 11.48
N PHE A 42 -9.51 33.80 12.23
CA PHE A 42 -9.38 32.40 11.89
C PHE A 42 -10.16 32.05 10.62
N GLN A 43 -9.46 31.60 9.60
CA GLN A 43 -10.00 31.18 8.32
C GLN A 43 -9.84 29.67 8.17
N TYR A 44 -10.92 28.94 7.99
CA TYR A 44 -10.91 27.49 7.82
C TYR A 44 -11.97 27.05 6.82
N ASN A 45 -11.61 26.09 5.96
CA ASN A 45 -12.57 25.53 5.04
C ASN A 45 -13.49 24.54 5.80
N THR A 46 -14.75 24.90 5.94
CA THR A 46 -15.79 24.04 6.56
C THR A 46 -16.64 23.30 5.53
N ASP A 47 -16.46 23.61 4.25
CA ASP A 47 -17.24 23.06 3.14
C ASP A 47 -16.48 21.87 2.51
N PHE A 48 -16.15 20.87 3.34
CA PHE A 48 -15.61 19.64 2.83
C PHE A 48 -16.76 18.74 2.34
N ASP A 49 -16.76 18.45 1.06
CA ASP A 49 -17.71 17.51 0.47
C ASP A 49 -17.31 16.08 0.92
N GLU A 50 -17.00 15.21 0.05
CA GLU A 50 -16.54 13.85 0.34
C GLU A 50 -15.21 13.66 -0.38
N GLN A 51 -14.32 12.89 0.23
CA GLN A 51 -13.05 12.54 -0.43
C GLN A 51 -13.35 11.93 -1.81
N GLU A 52 -12.69 12.47 -2.82
CA GLU A 52 -12.78 11.96 -4.18
C GLU A 52 -12.13 10.56 -4.27
N THR A 53 -12.74 9.69 -5.06
CA THR A 53 -12.14 8.38 -5.34
C THR A 53 -10.93 8.58 -6.25
N GLY A 54 -9.79 8.06 -5.86
CA GLY A 54 -8.58 8.09 -6.69
C GLY A 54 -8.73 7.22 -7.96
N PRO A 55 -7.96 7.52 -9.01
CA PRO A 55 -7.97 6.72 -10.22
C PRO A 55 -7.73 5.23 -9.94
N GLY A 56 -8.52 4.36 -10.55
CA GLY A 56 -8.41 2.90 -10.44
C GLY A 56 -8.89 2.29 -9.13
N LEU A 57 -9.34 3.12 -8.17
CA LEU A 57 -9.75 2.65 -6.85
C LEU A 57 -11.25 2.39 -6.74
N VAL A 58 -11.60 1.42 -5.91
CA VAL A 58 -12.97 1.11 -5.47
C VAL A 58 -13.10 1.46 -3.99
N PHE A 59 -14.23 2.04 -3.60
CA PHE A 59 -14.53 2.33 -2.21
C PHE A 59 -14.99 1.08 -1.48
N VAL A 60 -14.36 0.79 -0.35
CA VAL A 60 -14.72 -0.29 0.57
C VAL A 60 -15.23 0.32 1.87
N GLU A 61 -16.51 0.09 2.17
CA GLU A 61 -17.10 0.53 3.44
C GLU A 61 -16.56 -0.32 4.59
N GLY A 62 -16.03 0.35 5.62
CA GLY A 62 -15.43 -0.33 6.77
C GLY A 62 -16.47 -1.05 7.63
N GLY A 63 -16.00 -1.99 8.41
CA GLY A 63 -16.83 -2.79 9.28
C GLY A 63 -16.02 -3.69 10.21
N THR A 64 -16.72 -4.55 10.93
CA THR A 64 -16.10 -5.55 11.79
C THR A 64 -16.31 -6.93 11.20
N PHE A 65 -15.25 -7.70 11.11
CA PHE A 65 -15.28 -9.06 10.60
C PHE A 65 -14.38 -9.99 11.42
N THR A 66 -14.50 -11.28 11.21
CA THR A 66 -13.57 -12.26 11.77
C THR A 66 -12.48 -12.52 10.74
N LYS A 67 -11.28 -12.03 11.03
CA LYS A 67 -10.06 -12.34 10.26
C LYS A 67 -9.57 -13.72 10.65
N GLY A 68 -8.90 -14.38 9.72
CA GLY A 68 -8.21 -15.63 10.00
C GLY A 68 -9.00 -16.88 9.61
N GLN A 69 -8.35 -18.01 9.78
CA GLN A 69 -8.82 -19.30 9.33
C GLN A 69 -9.72 -19.93 10.40
N VAL A 70 -11.00 -20.09 10.08
CA VAL A 70 -12.00 -20.68 10.99
C VAL A 70 -12.16 -22.18 10.73
N GLN A 71 -11.91 -22.63 9.51
CA GLN A 71 -12.08 -23.99 9.04
C GLN A 71 -10.91 -24.37 8.11
N ASP A 72 -10.68 -25.67 7.98
CA ASP A 72 -9.77 -26.22 6.97
C ASP A 72 -8.29 -25.81 7.08
N ASP A 73 -7.75 -25.61 8.29
CA ASP A 73 -6.31 -25.57 8.47
C ASP A 73 -5.70 -26.98 8.33
N VAL A 74 -5.61 -27.43 7.08
CA VAL A 74 -5.09 -28.78 6.75
C VAL A 74 -3.62 -28.93 7.12
N MET A 75 -2.88 -27.84 7.13
CA MET A 75 -1.46 -27.82 7.44
C MET A 75 -1.17 -27.78 8.94
N HIS A 76 -2.17 -27.43 9.75
CA HIS A 76 -2.06 -27.27 11.20
C HIS A 76 -0.92 -26.31 11.62
N ASP A 77 -0.72 -25.26 10.86
CA ASP A 77 0.35 -24.30 11.13
C ASP A 77 -0.08 -23.15 12.07
N TRP A 78 -1.38 -23.01 12.33
CA TRP A 78 -1.97 -22.05 13.27
C TRP A 78 -1.50 -20.59 13.07
N ASN A 79 -1.10 -20.25 11.85
CA ASN A 79 -0.48 -18.97 11.56
C ASN A 79 -1.48 -17.83 11.35
N ASN A 80 -2.76 -18.12 11.36
CA ASN A 80 -3.83 -17.14 11.21
C ASN A 80 -5.06 -17.55 12.03
N SER A 81 -4.92 -17.52 13.35
CA SER A 81 -6.03 -17.81 14.28
C SER A 81 -7.18 -16.83 14.10
N PRO A 82 -8.44 -17.28 14.19
CA PRO A 82 -9.59 -16.41 14.05
C PRO A 82 -9.58 -15.31 15.10
N ASN A 83 -9.59 -14.06 14.66
CA ASN A 83 -9.74 -12.91 15.55
C ASN A 83 -10.70 -11.88 14.97
N LYS A 84 -11.35 -11.14 15.85
CA LYS A 84 -12.32 -10.11 15.45
C LYS A 84 -11.61 -8.79 15.22
N GLN A 85 -11.64 -8.30 13.98
CA GLN A 85 -10.99 -7.07 13.58
C GLN A 85 -12.00 -6.02 13.12
N HIS A 86 -11.68 -4.77 13.35
CA HIS A 86 -12.39 -3.62 12.81
C HIS A 86 -11.56 -2.95 11.73
N VAL A 87 -12.14 -2.81 10.55
CA VAL A 87 -11.52 -2.12 9.40
C VAL A 87 -12.21 -0.79 9.20
N MET A 88 -11.45 0.28 9.11
CA MET A 88 -11.97 1.58 8.72
C MET A 88 -12.28 1.57 7.20
N SER A 89 -13.21 2.43 6.78
CA SER A 89 -13.46 2.61 5.35
C SER A 89 -12.19 3.06 4.63
N PHE A 90 -11.94 2.49 3.46
CA PHE A 90 -10.75 2.75 2.65
C PHE A 90 -11.05 2.59 1.16
N TYR A 91 -10.06 2.81 0.35
CA TYR A 91 -10.11 2.56 -1.09
C TYR A 91 -9.04 1.53 -1.45
N ILE A 92 -9.32 0.68 -2.41
CA ILE A 92 -8.39 -0.34 -2.91
C ILE A 92 -8.47 -0.41 -4.42
N ASP A 93 -7.39 -0.79 -5.09
CA ASP A 93 -7.41 -0.98 -6.54
C ASP A 93 -8.44 -2.03 -6.96
N GLU A 94 -9.17 -1.71 -8.02
CA GLU A 94 -10.17 -2.59 -8.62
C GLU A 94 -9.52 -3.88 -9.12
N THR A 95 -8.28 -3.79 -9.62
CA THR A 95 -7.49 -4.91 -10.14
C THR A 95 -6.10 -4.92 -9.52
N GLU A 96 -5.33 -5.96 -9.80
CA GLU A 96 -3.89 -5.97 -9.65
C GLU A 96 -3.26 -4.84 -10.50
N VAL A 97 -2.09 -4.34 -10.11
CA VAL A 97 -1.32 -3.40 -10.94
C VAL A 97 -0.83 -4.12 -12.18
N THR A 98 -1.16 -3.57 -13.35
CA THR A 98 -0.83 -4.18 -14.65
C THR A 98 0.54 -3.76 -15.16
N ASN A 99 1.05 -4.50 -16.15
CA ASN A 99 2.32 -4.18 -16.80
C ASN A 99 2.31 -2.76 -17.40
N VAL A 100 1.21 -2.33 -18.03
CA VAL A 100 1.14 -0.98 -18.60
C VAL A 100 1.19 0.10 -17.54
N MET A 101 0.55 -0.12 -16.37
CA MET A 101 0.61 0.83 -15.25
C MET A 101 2.04 0.93 -14.68
N TYR A 102 2.72 -0.20 -14.61
CA TYR A 102 4.10 -0.21 -14.12
C TYR A 102 5.09 0.37 -15.15
N LEU A 103 4.84 0.15 -16.44
CA LEU A 103 5.62 0.78 -17.52
C LEU A 103 5.48 2.31 -17.53
N GLU A 104 4.31 2.86 -17.18
CA GLU A 104 4.14 4.30 -17.00
C GLU A 104 5.07 4.86 -15.91
N TYR A 105 5.23 4.11 -14.81
CA TYR A 105 6.21 4.46 -13.76
C TYR A 105 7.65 4.43 -14.27
N LEU A 106 8.02 3.39 -15.00
CA LEU A 106 9.36 3.26 -15.56
C LEU A 106 9.68 4.35 -16.59
N ASP A 107 8.73 4.67 -17.46
CA ASP A 107 8.84 5.76 -18.44
C ASP A 107 9.06 7.12 -17.74
N TRP A 108 8.29 7.38 -16.70
CA TRP A 108 8.49 8.58 -15.88
C TRP A 108 9.89 8.61 -15.23
N LEU A 109 10.37 7.49 -14.71
CA LEU A 109 11.72 7.42 -14.13
C LEU A 109 12.79 7.70 -15.17
N GLU A 110 12.66 7.17 -16.39
CA GLU A 110 13.63 7.39 -17.46
C GLU A 110 13.69 8.86 -17.91
N ILE A 111 12.53 9.55 -17.92
CA ILE A 111 12.46 10.98 -18.24
C ILE A 111 13.11 11.83 -17.14
N VAL A 112 12.83 11.53 -15.88
CA VAL A 112 13.31 12.32 -14.73
C VAL A 112 14.76 12.02 -14.40
N PHE A 113 15.15 10.77 -14.49
CA PHE A 113 16.48 10.25 -14.19
C PHE A 113 17.08 9.58 -15.44
N PRO A 114 17.57 10.37 -16.42
CA PRO A 114 18.04 9.82 -17.67
C PRO A 114 19.16 8.79 -17.46
N THR A 115 18.99 7.61 -18.02
CA THR A 115 19.93 6.48 -17.89
C THR A 115 21.30 6.74 -18.53
N GLN A 116 21.42 7.77 -19.38
CA GLN A 116 22.67 8.23 -19.94
C GLN A 116 23.60 8.88 -18.90
N GLU A 117 23.04 9.39 -17.80
CA GLU A 117 23.81 9.92 -16.69
C GLU A 117 24.13 8.79 -15.70
N GLU A 118 25.42 8.49 -15.53
CA GLU A 118 25.89 7.37 -14.69
C GLU A 118 25.29 7.38 -13.28
N GLN A 119 25.12 8.56 -12.70
CA GLN A 119 24.52 8.75 -11.36
C GLN A 119 23.05 8.33 -11.28
N TYR A 120 22.30 8.30 -12.39
CA TYR A 120 20.87 7.99 -12.41
C TYR A 120 20.54 6.60 -12.97
N LYS A 121 21.47 6.01 -13.70
CA LYS A 121 21.28 4.70 -14.32
C LYS A 121 20.76 3.64 -13.35
N GLN A 122 21.31 3.62 -12.15
CA GLN A 122 20.97 2.65 -11.12
C GLN A 122 19.54 2.84 -10.58
N ILE A 123 18.99 4.06 -10.61
CA ILE A 123 17.62 4.33 -10.15
C ILE A 123 16.62 3.60 -11.03
N TYR A 124 16.81 3.71 -12.35
CA TYR A 124 15.95 3.02 -13.31
C TYR A 124 16.15 1.50 -13.24
N GLU A 125 17.41 1.03 -13.21
CA GLU A 125 17.71 -0.40 -13.09
C GLU A 125 17.16 -1.02 -11.81
N GLY A 126 17.20 -0.29 -10.70
CA GLY A 126 16.63 -0.72 -9.41
C GLY A 126 15.10 -0.78 -9.37
N ALA A 127 14.44 -0.04 -10.25
CA ALA A 127 12.97 -0.08 -10.37
C ALA A 127 12.49 -1.18 -11.34
N LEU A 128 13.36 -1.69 -12.21
CA LEU A 128 12.99 -2.74 -13.16
C LEU A 128 12.57 -4.02 -12.44
N PRO A 129 11.43 -4.63 -12.83
CA PRO A 129 11.10 -5.97 -12.40
C PRO A 129 12.16 -6.98 -12.80
N ASP A 130 12.41 -7.96 -11.95
CA ASP A 130 13.29 -9.08 -12.28
C ASP A 130 12.60 -10.00 -13.28
N THR A 131 12.95 -9.85 -14.55
CA THR A 131 12.40 -10.67 -15.62
C THR A 131 12.95 -12.09 -15.65
N LEU A 132 14.08 -12.35 -14.97
CA LEU A 132 14.68 -13.67 -14.88
C LEU A 132 13.86 -14.64 -14.00
N VAL A 133 12.87 -14.14 -13.28
CA VAL A 133 11.93 -14.97 -12.51
C VAL A 133 11.17 -15.97 -13.40
N TRP A 134 11.00 -15.66 -14.68
CA TRP A 134 10.38 -16.54 -15.66
C TRP A 134 11.27 -17.70 -16.12
N ARG A 135 12.56 -17.65 -15.83
CA ARG A 135 13.50 -18.67 -16.28
C ARG A 135 13.37 -19.94 -15.46
N GLU A 136 12.81 -20.97 -16.05
CA GLU A 136 12.68 -22.27 -15.43
C GLU A 136 13.79 -23.23 -15.84
N ARG A 137 14.25 -24.05 -14.90
CA ARG A 137 15.39 -24.95 -15.10
C ARG A 137 15.12 -26.04 -16.15
N LEU A 138 13.88 -26.49 -16.28
CA LEU A 138 13.47 -27.59 -17.13
C LEU A 138 12.49 -27.18 -18.23
N GLY A 139 12.04 -25.94 -18.25
CA GLY A 139 11.13 -25.41 -19.24
C GLY A 139 11.80 -24.38 -20.13
N TYR A 140 11.43 -24.33 -21.41
CA TYR A 140 11.85 -23.25 -22.31
C TYR A 140 10.79 -22.14 -22.29
N VAL A 141 11.00 -21.16 -21.44
CA VAL A 141 10.13 -19.98 -21.28
C VAL A 141 10.94 -18.69 -21.42
N GLU A 142 12.05 -18.75 -22.12
CA GLU A 142 12.98 -17.63 -22.28
C GLU A 142 12.32 -16.42 -22.96
N GLU A 143 11.33 -16.63 -23.81
CA GLU A 143 10.58 -15.55 -24.47
C GLU A 143 9.84 -14.65 -23.48
N LEU A 144 9.39 -15.19 -22.34
CA LEU A 144 8.71 -14.41 -21.30
C LEU A 144 9.66 -13.45 -20.59
N THR A 145 10.95 -13.80 -20.50
CA THR A 145 11.95 -12.91 -19.86
C THR A 145 12.09 -11.57 -20.59
N THR A 146 11.83 -11.55 -21.88
CA THR A 146 11.92 -10.33 -22.71
C THR A 146 10.58 -9.69 -22.98
N ASN A 147 9.53 -10.49 -23.17
CA ASN A 147 8.25 -10.03 -23.70
C ASN A 147 7.23 -9.72 -22.62
N TYR A 148 7.21 -10.43 -21.50
CA TYR A 148 6.12 -10.33 -20.53
C TYR A 148 5.85 -8.89 -20.06
N LEU A 149 6.88 -8.15 -19.71
CA LEU A 149 6.71 -6.77 -19.24
C LEU A 149 6.40 -5.78 -20.37
N ARG A 150 6.98 -5.97 -21.57
CA ARG A 150 7.04 -4.92 -22.59
C ARG A 150 6.15 -5.14 -23.81
N HIS A 151 5.79 -6.39 -24.09
CA HIS A 151 5.00 -6.67 -25.27
C HIS A 151 3.54 -6.30 -25.06
N PRO A 152 2.88 -5.60 -26.03
CA PRO A 152 1.51 -5.12 -25.89
C PRO A 152 0.48 -6.22 -25.58
N ALA A 153 0.73 -7.47 -25.97
CA ALA A 153 -0.14 -8.59 -25.66
C ALA A 153 -0.29 -8.84 -24.14
N TYR A 154 0.69 -8.44 -23.35
CA TYR A 154 0.70 -8.57 -21.89
C TYR A 154 0.45 -7.25 -21.15
N ALA A 155 0.02 -6.19 -21.85
CA ALA A 155 -0.16 -4.86 -21.26
C ALA A 155 -1.11 -4.88 -20.05
N GLU A 156 -2.23 -5.59 -20.17
CA GLU A 156 -3.27 -5.72 -19.13
C GLU A 156 -3.07 -6.95 -18.23
N TYR A 157 -1.92 -7.60 -18.30
CA TYR A 157 -1.55 -8.68 -17.38
C TYR A 157 -0.94 -8.07 -16.10
N PRO A 158 -1.07 -8.73 -14.94
CA PRO A 158 -0.49 -8.23 -13.70
C PRO A 158 1.03 -8.16 -13.78
N VAL A 159 1.62 -7.13 -13.21
CA VAL A 159 3.07 -7.04 -13.11
C VAL A 159 3.59 -8.09 -12.11
N VAL A 160 4.62 -8.83 -12.50
CA VAL A 160 5.34 -9.79 -11.65
C VAL A 160 6.85 -9.56 -11.75
N GLY A 161 7.62 -10.25 -10.92
CA GLY A 161 9.05 -9.97 -10.82
C GLY A 161 9.35 -8.72 -10.01
N VAL A 162 8.37 -8.22 -9.27
CA VAL A 162 8.50 -7.06 -8.38
C VAL A 162 8.65 -7.51 -6.93
N ASN A 163 9.62 -6.94 -6.25
CA ASN A 163 9.75 -7.13 -4.82
C ASN A 163 8.87 -6.14 -4.04
N TRP A 164 8.75 -6.35 -2.73
CA TRP A 164 7.91 -5.52 -1.89
C TRP A 164 8.34 -4.04 -1.86
N LEU A 165 9.66 -3.79 -1.89
CA LEU A 165 10.20 -2.42 -1.88
C LEU A 165 9.84 -1.67 -3.17
N GLN A 166 9.92 -2.33 -4.32
CA GLN A 166 9.51 -1.77 -5.61
C GLN A 166 8.02 -1.46 -5.64
N ALA A 167 7.19 -2.34 -5.06
CA ALA A 167 5.74 -2.10 -4.95
C ALA A 167 5.41 -0.87 -4.09
N VAL A 168 6.13 -0.67 -2.98
CA VAL A 168 5.98 0.53 -2.13
C VAL A 168 6.42 1.79 -2.87
N GLN A 169 7.56 1.76 -3.57
CA GLN A 169 8.05 2.89 -4.35
C GLN A 169 7.08 3.28 -5.48
N TYR A 170 6.48 2.31 -6.15
CA TYR A 170 5.43 2.56 -7.11
C TYR A 170 4.23 3.28 -6.48
N ALA A 171 3.78 2.87 -5.31
CA ALA A 171 2.66 3.49 -4.62
C ALA A 171 2.97 4.94 -4.20
N GLU A 172 4.19 5.23 -3.75
CA GLU A 172 4.66 6.59 -3.44
C GLU A 172 4.68 7.47 -4.70
N TRP A 173 5.25 6.97 -5.80
CA TRP A 173 5.24 7.66 -7.09
C TRP A 173 3.81 7.97 -7.56
N ARG A 174 2.90 7.00 -7.50
CA ARG A 174 1.49 7.16 -7.88
C ARG A 174 0.81 8.24 -7.05
N THR A 175 1.10 8.31 -5.75
CA THR A 175 0.61 9.36 -4.87
C THR A 175 0.99 10.75 -5.40
N ASP A 176 2.25 10.93 -5.76
CA ASP A 176 2.75 12.20 -6.23
C ASP A 176 2.12 12.59 -7.58
N ARG A 177 2.04 11.65 -8.51
CA ARG A 177 1.44 11.94 -9.84
C ARG A 177 -0.04 12.25 -9.75
N VAL A 178 -0.80 11.53 -8.92
CA VAL A 178 -2.23 11.77 -8.74
C VAL A 178 -2.48 13.15 -8.09
N ASN A 179 -1.75 13.49 -7.04
CA ASN A 179 -1.90 14.77 -6.37
C ASN A 179 -1.44 15.95 -7.25
N GLU A 180 -0.37 15.80 -8.01
CA GLU A 180 0.05 16.77 -9.02
C GLU A 180 -1.06 17.04 -10.04
N ARG A 181 -1.68 15.97 -10.55
CA ARG A 181 -2.81 16.07 -11.49
C ARG A 181 -4.02 16.78 -10.89
N ILE A 182 -4.31 16.53 -9.61
CA ILE A 182 -5.40 17.22 -8.91
C ILE A 182 -5.09 18.70 -8.77
N LEU A 183 -3.87 19.07 -8.39
CA LEU A 183 -3.45 20.48 -8.28
C LEU A 183 -3.52 21.20 -9.62
N GLU A 184 -3.18 20.54 -10.71
CA GLU A 184 -3.33 21.07 -12.07
C GLU A 184 -4.81 21.25 -12.42
N ARG A 185 -5.65 20.26 -12.20
CA ARG A 185 -7.10 20.30 -12.46
C ARG A 185 -7.79 21.43 -11.70
N GLU A 186 -7.41 21.62 -10.45
CA GLU A 186 -7.93 22.68 -9.57
C GLU A 186 -7.24 24.02 -9.80
N ALA A 187 -6.35 24.11 -10.80
CA ALA A 187 -5.62 25.31 -11.19
C ALA A 187 -4.72 25.91 -10.10
N TYR A 188 -4.22 25.10 -9.15
CA TYR A 188 -3.18 25.53 -8.22
C TYR A 188 -1.80 25.54 -8.87
N VAL A 189 -1.61 24.69 -9.87
CA VAL A 189 -0.43 24.62 -10.72
C VAL A 189 -0.86 24.88 -12.17
N GLN A 190 0.05 25.39 -12.99
CA GLN A 190 -0.22 25.63 -14.41
C GLN A 190 -0.50 24.32 -15.14
N LYS A 191 -1.26 24.41 -16.20
CA LYS A 191 -1.60 23.25 -17.04
C LYS A 191 -0.34 22.69 -17.71
N ASP A 192 -0.28 21.37 -17.78
CA ASP A 192 0.80 20.62 -18.43
C ASP A 192 2.21 20.87 -17.85
N VAL A 193 2.29 21.22 -16.54
CA VAL A 193 3.56 21.50 -15.86
C VAL A 193 4.55 20.34 -15.94
N ARG A 194 4.06 19.11 -15.99
CA ARG A 194 4.87 17.90 -16.11
C ARG A 194 5.71 17.79 -17.38
N TYR A 195 5.44 18.63 -18.39
CA TYR A 195 6.22 18.70 -19.62
C TYR A 195 7.23 19.85 -19.63
N ASN A 196 7.27 20.65 -18.56
CA ASN A 196 8.15 21.81 -18.46
C ASN A 196 9.40 21.48 -17.64
N ASP A 197 10.51 21.20 -18.33
CA ASP A 197 11.85 21.02 -17.73
C ASP A 197 11.86 20.10 -16.49
N ILE A 198 11.14 18.99 -16.53
CA ILE A 198 11.15 18.00 -15.45
C ILE A 198 12.47 17.25 -15.48
N ASN A 199 13.20 17.31 -14.37
CA ASN A 199 14.42 16.56 -14.14
C ASN A 199 14.55 16.23 -12.65
N ALA A 200 15.57 15.50 -12.27
CA ALA A 200 15.80 15.07 -10.89
C ALA A 200 15.74 16.18 -9.83
N ASN A 201 16.03 17.43 -10.22
CA ASN A 201 16.00 18.59 -9.33
C ASN A 201 14.69 19.39 -9.38
N SER A 202 13.79 19.06 -10.29
CA SER A 202 12.56 19.82 -10.53
C SER A 202 11.30 18.96 -10.52
N THR A 203 11.30 17.87 -9.79
CA THR A 203 10.14 17.00 -9.63
C THR A 203 9.15 17.55 -8.60
N PHE A 204 7.90 17.14 -8.74
CA PHE A 204 6.88 17.31 -7.72
C PHE A 204 6.88 16.13 -6.76
N THR A 205 6.86 16.41 -5.46
CA THR A 205 6.53 15.43 -4.43
C THR A 205 5.48 16.01 -3.49
N THR A 206 4.47 15.22 -3.16
CA THR A 206 3.36 15.62 -2.28
C THR A 206 3.85 16.04 -0.91
N ALA A 207 4.81 15.30 -0.35
CA ALA A 207 5.37 15.60 0.97
C ALA A 207 6.10 16.96 1.00
N ALA A 208 6.92 17.25 -0.03
CA ALA A 208 7.60 18.54 -0.12
C ALA A 208 6.59 19.68 -0.33
N TYR A 209 5.60 19.49 -1.20
CA TYR A 209 4.57 20.48 -1.45
C TYR A 209 3.77 20.83 -0.19
N LEU A 210 3.39 19.85 0.61
CA LEU A 210 2.65 20.09 1.86
C LEU A 210 3.52 20.78 2.94
N LYS A 211 4.82 20.55 2.91
CA LYS A 211 5.76 21.10 3.89
C LYS A 211 6.26 22.50 3.52
N ARG A 212 6.67 22.67 2.27
CA ARG A 212 7.20 23.90 1.70
C ARG A 212 6.89 24.00 0.21
N PRO A 213 5.68 24.45 -0.17
CA PRO A 213 5.25 24.44 -1.56
C PRO A 213 6.19 25.24 -2.48
N GLU A 214 6.84 26.27 -1.97
CA GLU A 214 7.80 27.10 -2.72
C GLU A 214 9.03 26.33 -3.22
N THR A 215 9.41 25.23 -2.56
CA THR A 215 10.61 24.45 -2.91
C THR A 215 10.38 23.45 -4.03
N VAL A 216 9.14 23.15 -4.35
CA VAL A 216 8.77 22.18 -5.39
C VAL A 216 9.17 22.69 -6.78
N TYR A 217 9.37 21.79 -7.71
CA TYR A 217 9.90 22.09 -9.05
C TYR A 217 11.24 22.84 -9.05
N GLY A 218 12.13 22.48 -8.11
CA GLY A 218 13.43 23.12 -7.98
C GLY A 218 13.36 24.59 -7.59
N GLY A 219 12.33 24.97 -6.80
CA GLY A 219 12.09 26.34 -6.38
C GLY A 219 11.35 27.20 -7.42
N LYS A 220 10.88 26.60 -8.51
CA LYS A 220 10.15 27.32 -9.58
C LYS A 220 8.64 27.37 -9.32
N MET A 221 8.14 26.80 -8.24
CA MET A 221 6.70 26.73 -7.95
C MET A 221 6.02 28.07 -8.03
N ASP A 222 6.69 29.11 -7.59
CA ASP A 222 6.19 30.46 -7.65
C ASP A 222 5.86 30.97 -9.07
N SER A 223 6.65 30.59 -10.04
CA SER A 223 6.39 30.91 -11.45
C SER A 223 5.33 30.02 -12.09
N LEU A 224 5.13 28.83 -11.51
CA LEU A 224 4.19 27.81 -12.00
C LEU A 224 2.85 27.85 -11.26
N ALA A 225 2.68 28.70 -10.24
CA ALA A 225 1.44 28.81 -9.50
C ALA A 225 0.31 29.33 -10.39
N GLY A 226 -0.80 28.59 -10.44
CA GLY A 226 -1.96 28.91 -11.27
C GLY A 226 -2.91 29.92 -10.61
N LYS A 227 -2.99 29.93 -9.28
CA LYS A 227 -3.89 30.80 -8.51
C LYS A 227 -3.10 31.91 -7.82
N SER A 228 -3.59 33.15 -7.98
CA SER A 228 -3.10 34.28 -7.22
C SER A 228 -4.26 35.01 -6.55
N ALA A 229 -4.06 35.44 -5.31
CA ALA A 229 -5.00 36.34 -4.65
C ALA A 229 -4.61 37.78 -4.98
N ASN A 230 -5.51 38.52 -5.63
CA ASN A 230 -5.33 39.96 -5.81
C ASN A 230 -5.52 40.66 -4.45
N SER A 231 -4.43 41.05 -3.81
CA SER A 231 -4.52 42.05 -2.75
C SER A 231 -4.67 43.41 -3.35
N LYS A 232 -5.43 44.31 -2.73
CA LYS A 232 -5.56 45.72 -3.13
C LYS A 232 -4.24 46.50 -2.99
N GLN A 233 -3.22 45.88 -2.46
CA GLN A 233 -1.84 46.35 -2.41
C GLN A 233 -1.02 45.54 -3.42
N SER A 234 -0.10 46.17 -4.10
CA SER A 234 0.63 45.76 -5.31
C SER A 234 1.35 44.40 -5.30
N ASP A 235 1.19 43.59 -4.27
CA ASP A 235 1.79 42.26 -4.18
C ASP A 235 0.77 41.17 -4.47
N THR A 236 1.01 40.41 -5.52
CA THR A 236 0.24 39.25 -5.88
C THR A 236 0.57 38.12 -4.88
N ILE A 237 -0.33 37.86 -3.94
CA ILE A 237 -0.16 36.75 -3.01
C ILE A 237 -0.52 35.44 -3.73
N LYS A 238 0.44 34.55 -3.79
CA LYS A 238 0.23 33.21 -4.36
C LYS A 238 -0.54 32.33 -3.38
N VAL A 239 -1.46 31.53 -3.92
CA VAL A 239 -2.33 30.67 -3.12
C VAL A 239 -1.94 29.22 -3.37
N TYR A 240 -1.49 28.54 -2.35
CA TYR A 240 -1.20 27.11 -2.36
C TYR A 240 -2.36 26.32 -1.75
N ALA A 241 -2.48 25.05 -2.16
CA ALA A 241 -3.45 24.12 -1.57
C ALA A 241 -2.79 23.35 -0.43
N GLY A 242 -2.98 23.79 0.80
CA GLY A 242 -2.60 22.98 1.97
C GLY A 242 -3.63 21.89 2.27
N VAL A 243 -3.37 21.10 3.31
CA VAL A 243 -4.26 20.03 3.80
C VAL A 243 -5.66 20.56 4.16
N GLU A 244 -5.74 21.80 4.63
CA GLU A 244 -6.98 22.49 5.01
C GLU A 244 -7.96 22.71 3.84
N LYS A 245 -7.47 22.60 2.60
CA LYS A 245 -8.36 22.67 1.41
C LYS A 245 -9.09 21.38 1.14
N GLY A 246 -8.58 20.25 1.64
CA GLY A 246 -9.21 18.93 1.48
C GLY A 246 -9.26 18.40 0.04
N ILE A 247 -8.45 18.95 -0.88
CA ILE A 247 -8.47 18.54 -2.30
C ILE A 247 -7.45 17.47 -2.63
N MET A 248 -6.34 17.40 -1.87
CA MET A 248 -5.31 16.40 -2.08
C MET A 248 -5.74 15.07 -1.47
N LEU A 249 -5.43 13.99 -2.16
CA LEU A 249 -5.71 12.64 -1.71
C LEU A 249 -4.62 12.16 -0.75
N PRO A 250 -5.00 11.30 0.21
CA PRO A 250 -4.03 10.55 1.02
C PRO A 250 -3.09 9.70 0.16
N SER A 251 -2.00 9.28 0.73
CA SER A 251 -1.02 8.47 0.02
C SER A 251 -1.59 7.11 -0.38
N TYR A 252 -1.29 6.70 -1.61
CA TYR A 252 -1.39 5.32 -2.03
C TYR A 252 -0.34 4.50 -1.27
N ARG A 253 -0.70 3.31 -0.91
CA ARG A 253 0.13 2.36 -0.17
C ARG A 253 -0.28 0.94 -0.49
N LEU A 254 0.48 -0.03 -0.08
CA LEU A 254 -0.02 -1.40 -0.07
C LEU A 254 -1.16 -1.53 0.97
N PRO A 255 -2.17 -2.36 0.73
CA PRO A 255 -3.19 -2.67 1.73
C PRO A 255 -2.55 -3.36 2.93
N THR A 256 -3.11 -3.17 4.11
CA THR A 256 -2.77 -4.04 5.24
C THR A 256 -3.34 -5.44 5.00
N GLU A 257 -2.75 -6.44 5.63
CA GLU A 257 -3.26 -7.81 5.54
C GLU A 257 -4.74 -7.90 5.93
N THR A 258 -5.13 -7.15 6.95
CA THR A 258 -6.51 -7.10 7.43
C THR A 258 -7.45 -6.41 6.43
N GLU A 259 -7.03 -5.30 5.83
CA GLU A 259 -7.78 -4.63 4.77
C GLU A 259 -7.93 -5.52 3.53
N TRP A 260 -6.85 -6.20 3.14
CA TRP A 260 -6.85 -7.10 2.01
C TRP A 260 -7.83 -8.27 2.20
N GLU A 261 -7.78 -8.94 3.35
CA GLU A 261 -8.68 -10.07 3.67
C GLU A 261 -10.15 -9.62 3.75
N TYR A 262 -10.39 -8.45 4.35
CA TYR A 262 -11.72 -7.84 4.41
C TYR A 262 -12.28 -7.53 3.01
N ALA A 263 -11.45 -6.93 2.15
CA ALA A 263 -11.82 -6.62 0.78
C ALA A 263 -12.09 -7.88 -0.05
N ALA A 264 -11.28 -8.93 0.15
CA ALA A 264 -11.44 -10.20 -0.55
C ALA A 264 -12.73 -10.92 -0.17
N LEU A 265 -13.04 -10.98 1.12
CA LEU A 265 -14.26 -11.64 1.60
C LEU A 265 -15.54 -10.90 1.18
N ALA A 266 -15.51 -9.58 1.09
CA ALA A 266 -16.62 -8.75 0.61
C ALA A 266 -17.99 -9.16 1.17
N LEU A 267 -18.13 -9.22 2.51
CA LEU A 267 -19.34 -9.70 3.20
C LEU A 267 -20.47 -8.67 3.16
N VAL A 268 -20.87 -8.21 1.98
CA VAL A 268 -21.90 -7.20 1.79
C VAL A 268 -23.23 -7.84 1.44
N GLY A 269 -24.21 -7.66 2.36
CA GLY A 269 -25.57 -8.16 2.12
C GLY A 269 -25.71 -9.68 2.11
N ASP A 270 -24.64 -10.40 2.43
CA ASP A 270 -24.62 -11.84 2.46
C ASP A 270 -25.42 -12.35 3.66
N ARG A 271 -26.39 -13.22 3.42
CA ARG A 271 -27.22 -13.85 4.45
C ARG A 271 -26.68 -15.21 4.87
N GLU A 272 -25.90 -15.83 4.05
CA GLU A 272 -25.39 -17.20 4.23
C GLU A 272 -24.10 -17.20 5.04
N TYR A 273 -23.19 -16.29 4.72
CA TYR A 273 -21.91 -16.15 5.38
C TYR A 273 -21.85 -14.89 6.23
N ASN A 274 -21.73 -15.04 7.51
CA ASN A 274 -21.55 -13.93 8.47
C ASN A 274 -20.84 -14.47 9.72
N THR A 275 -20.61 -13.59 10.70
CA THR A 275 -19.97 -13.94 11.97
C THR A 275 -20.66 -15.06 12.75
N TYR A 276 -21.89 -15.45 12.40
CA TYR A 276 -22.67 -16.48 13.08
C TYR A 276 -22.81 -17.79 12.29
N ARG A 277 -22.74 -17.72 10.95
CA ARG A 277 -23.06 -18.86 10.07
C ARG A 277 -21.88 -19.46 9.33
N GLY A 278 -20.68 -19.07 9.70
CA GLY A 278 -19.47 -19.53 9.07
C GLY A 278 -18.81 -18.48 8.17
N LYS A 279 -17.58 -18.76 7.80
CA LYS A 279 -16.76 -17.88 7.01
C LYS A 279 -16.85 -18.26 5.53
N LYS A 280 -16.94 -17.26 4.67
CA LYS A 280 -16.83 -17.42 3.23
C LYS A 280 -15.42 -17.93 2.88
N LYS A 281 -15.33 -18.99 2.11
CA LYS A 281 -14.06 -19.65 1.79
C LYS A 281 -13.30 -18.96 0.66
N TYR A 282 -14.01 -18.38 -0.29
CA TYR A 282 -13.47 -17.72 -1.46
C TYR A 282 -14.03 -16.30 -1.61
N PRO A 283 -13.43 -15.44 -2.45
CA PRO A 283 -13.99 -14.12 -2.73
C PRO A 283 -15.40 -14.12 -3.32
N TRP A 284 -15.82 -15.20 -3.93
CA TRP A 284 -17.17 -15.42 -4.47
C TRP A 284 -18.04 -16.22 -3.50
N SER A 285 -19.33 -16.28 -3.78
CA SER A 285 -20.27 -17.12 -3.03
C SER A 285 -20.15 -18.57 -3.45
N GLY A 286 -20.33 -19.49 -2.49
CA GLY A 286 -20.16 -20.93 -2.68
C GLY A 286 -18.84 -21.46 -2.16
N GLU A 287 -18.74 -22.81 -2.09
CA GLU A 287 -17.59 -23.53 -1.55
C GLU A 287 -16.67 -24.10 -2.62
N TYR A 288 -17.04 -23.94 -3.88
CA TYR A 288 -16.35 -24.51 -5.02
C TYR A 288 -15.62 -23.44 -5.84
N THR A 289 -14.62 -23.87 -6.59
CA THR A 289 -13.87 -23.00 -7.52
C THR A 289 -14.55 -22.83 -8.86
N ARG A 290 -15.67 -23.52 -9.09
CA ARG A 290 -16.46 -23.47 -10.32
C ARG A 290 -17.76 -22.72 -10.11
N SER A 291 -18.18 -22.02 -11.15
CA SER A 291 -19.44 -21.29 -11.17
C SER A 291 -20.64 -22.24 -11.07
N GLU A 292 -21.58 -21.87 -10.22
CA GLU A 292 -22.91 -22.49 -10.10
C GLU A 292 -23.99 -21.71 -10.88
N ASP A 293 -23.63 -20.58 -11.52
CA ASP A 293 -24.56 -19.81 -12.32
C ASP A 293 -24.90 -20.60 -13.60
N ARG A 294 -26.18 -20.76 -13.87
CA ARG A 294 -26.72 -21.50 -15.02
C ARG A 294 -26.09 -21.11 -16.38
N ARG A 295 -25.58 -19.89 -16.53
CA ARG A 295 -24.97 -19.42 -17.76
C ARG A 295 -23.51 -19.81 -17.91
N THR A 296 -22.84 -19.95 -16.80
CA THR A 296 -21.39 -20.20 -16.70
C THR A 296 -21.11 -21.43 -15.85
N GLU A 297 -22.10 -22.33 -15.74
CA GLU A 297 -22.01 -23.54 -14.90
C GLU A 297 -20.80 -24.38 -15.31
N GLY A 298 -19.92 -24.60 -14.33
CA GLY A 298 -18.70 -25.38 -14.53
C GLY A 298 -17.46 -24.56 -14.91
N ASP A 299 -17.61 -23.29 -15.30
CA ASP A 299 -16.47 -22.40 -15.57
C ASP A 299 -15.68 -22.13 -14.28
N GLN A 300 -14.35 -22.09 -14.37
CA GLN A 300 -13.51 -21.72 -13.23
C GLN A 300 -13.70 -20.24 -12.89
N LEU A 301 -13.61 -19.92 -11.59
CA LEU A 301 -13.81 -18.56 -11.06
C LEU A 301 -12.49 -17.85 -10.74
N ALA A 302 -11.35 -18.47 -10.97
CA ALA A 302 -10.03 -17.91 -10.78
C ALA A 302 -8.99 -18.69 -11.61
N ASN A 303 -7.85 -18.03 -11.85
CA ASN A 303 -6.69 -18.64 -12.46
C ASN A 303 -5.80 -19.28 -11.37
N PHE A 304 -5.71 -20.61 -11.37
CA PHE A 304 -4.94 -21.37 -10.38
C PHE A 304 -4.63 -22.79 -10.89
N LYS A 305 -3.68 -23.46 -10.24
CA LYS A 305 -3.25 -24.80 -10.62
C LYS A 305 -4.21 -25.90 -10.12
N LEU A 306 -4.85 -26.61 -11.04
CA LEU A 306 -5.78 -27.69 -10.72
C LEU A 306 -5.10 -29.03 -10.40
N GLY A 307 -4.05 -29.39 -11.11
CA GLY A 307 -3.46 -30.73 -11.05
C GLY A 307 -1.94 -30.80 -10.95
N LYS A 308 -1.41 -32.01 -10.91
CA LYS A 308 0.04 -32.26 -11.06
C LYS A 308 0.40 -32.22 -12.53
N GLY A 309 1.37 -31.38 -12.91
CA GLY A 309 1.87 -31.33 -14.28
C GLY A 309 1.03 -30.50 -15.24
N ASP A 310 -0.08 -29.92 -14.77
CA ASP A 310 -0.97 -29.07 -15.52
C ASP A 310 -1.35 -27.87 -14.67
N TYR A 311 -1.20 -26.67 -15.18
CA TYR A 311 -1.45 -25.45 -14.40
C TYR A 311 -2.92 -25.05 -14.36
N GLY A 312 -3.74 -25.53 -15.22
CA GLY A 312 -5.12 -25.12 -15.25
C GLY A 312 -6.08 -26.08 -15.90
N GLY A 313 -5.68 -27.27 -16.30
CA GLY A 313 -6.61 -28.11 -16.98
C GLY A 313 -6.18 -29.54 -17.22
N ILE A 314 -6.93 -30.21 -18.04
CA ILE A 314 -6.64 -31.53 -18.58
C ILE A 314 -5.57 -31.37 -19.67
N SER A 315 -4.68 -32.33 -19.76
CA SER A 315 -3.55 -32.37 -20.70
C SER A 315 -3.83 -31.65 -22.04
N GLY A 316 -3.16 -30.53 -22.24
CA GLY A 316 -3.22 -29.74 -23.49
C GLY A 316 -4.14 -28.52 -23.49
N TRP A 317 -4.97 -28.31 -22.47
CA TRP A 317 -5.81 -27.13 -22.33
C TRP A 317 -5.99 -26.76 -20.87
N SER A 318 -5.80 -25.48 -20.57
CA SER A 318 -6.06 -24.89 -19.28
C SER A 318 -7.57 -24.78 -19.04
N ASP A 319 -8.06 -25.39 -17.96
CA ASP A 319 -9.49 -25.45 -17.65
C ASP A 319 -10.02 -24.10 -17.12
N ASP A 320 -9.12 -23.25 -16.65
CA ASP A 320 -9.38 -21.88 -16.21
C ASP A 320 -9.15 -20.84 -17.32
N GLY A 321 -8.62 -21.24 -18.46
CA GLY A 321 -8.37 -20.36 -19.62
C GLY A 321 -6.98 -19.73 -19.65
N ALA A 322 -6.09 -20.09 -18.74
CA ALA A 322 -4.75 -19.52 -18.64
C ALA A 322 -3.66 -20.58 -18.43
N ASP A 323 -2.52 -20.45 -19.09
CA ASP A 323 -1.32 -21.29 -18.89
C ASP A 323 -0.36 -20.69 -17.84
N ILE A 324 -0.38 -19.38 -17.75
CA ILE A 324 0.39 -18.55 -16.81
C ILE A 324 -0.56 -17.51 -16.18
N THR A 325 -0.08 -16.35 -15.81
CA THR A 325 -0.95 -15.21 -15.50
C THR A 325 -1.89 -14.89 -16.66
N ILE A 326 -3.01 -14.25 -16.38
CA ILE A 326 -3.97 -13.81 -17.38
C ILE A 326 -4.26 -12.32 -17.23
N GLN A 327 -4.82 -11.70 -18.25
CA GLN A 327 -5.22 -10.30 -18.16
C GLN A 327 -6.23 -10.09 -17.03
N VAL A 328 -6.13 -8.95 -16.35
CA VAL A 328 -7.04 -8.59 -15.26
C VAL A 328 -8.50 -8.49 -15.73
N LYS A 329 -9.45 -8.69 -14.81
CA LYS A 329 -10.90 -8.67 -15.08
C LYS A 329 -11.42 -9.82 -15.97
N GLN A 330 -10.66 -10.88 -16.09
CA GLN A 330 -11.13 -12.05 -16.84
C GLN A 330 -12.23 -12.81 -16.08
N TYR A 331 -12.17 -12.83 -14.75
CA TYR A 331 -13.13 -13.49 -13.89
C TYR A 331 -14.10 -12.48 -13.25
N PRO A 332 -15.26 -12.95 -12.75
CA PRO A 332 -16.23 -12.06 -12.10
C PRO A 332 -15.65 -11.39 -10.85
N PRO A 333 -15.99 -10.12 -10.59
CA PRO A 333 -15.58 -9.43 -9.38
C PRO A 333 -16.33 -9.95 -8.16
N ASN A 334 -15.79 -9.68 -6.97
CA ASN A 334 -16.49 -9.92 -5.72
C ASN A 334 -17.59 -8.86 -5.46
N ASP A 335 -18.29 -8.96 -4.31
CA ASP A 335 -19.42 -8.09 -3.98
C ASP A 335 -19.05 -6.61 -3.76
N PHE A 336 -17.77 -6.27 -3.60
CA PHE A 336 -17.28 -4.90 -3.63
C PHE A 336 -16.95 -4.39 -5.04
N GLY A 337 -16.98 -5.26 -6.05
CA GLY A 337 -16.57 -4.94 -7.43
C GLY A 337 -15.07 -5.02 -7.65
N ILE A 338 -14.36 -5.79 -6.82
CA ILE A 338 -12.91 -5.98 -6.90
C ILE A 338 -12.63 -7.31 -7.61
N TYR A 339 -11.73 -7.26 -8.59
CA TYR A 339 -11.36 -8.41 -9.42
C TYR A 339 -10.10 -9.10 -8.89
N ASP A 340 -9.95 -10.36 -9.22
CA ASP A 340 -8.72 -11.15 -9.07
C ASP A 340 -8.19 -11.21 -7.63
N MET A 341 -9.11 -11.21 -6.63
CA MET A 341 -8.75 -11.36 -5.21
C MET A 341 -8.37 -12.81 -4.83
N ALA A 342 -8.44 -13.72 -5.76
CA ALA A 342 -7.98 -15.10 -5.61
C ALA A 342 -7.47 -15.62 -6.94
N GLY A 343 -6.29 -16.20 -6.94
CA GLY A 343 -5.62 -16.67 -8.15
C GLY A 343 -4.95 -15.55 -8.93
N ASN A 344 -4.62 -15.80 -10.16
CA ASN A 344 -3.82 -14.97 -11.06
C ASN A 344 -2.44 -14.68 -10.46
N VAL A 345 -2.24 -13.61 -9.69
CA VAL A 345 -1.02 -13.43 -8.90
C VAL A 345 -1.34 -13.27 -7.42
N SER A 346 -0.45 -13.79 -6.58
CA SER A 346 -0.48 -13.44 -5.15
C SER A 346 -0.06 -11.98 -4.98
N GLU A 347 -0.49 -11.34 -3.91
CA GLU A 347 -0.31 -9.92 -3.74
C GLU A 347 0.44 -9.57 -2.47
N TRP A 348 1.44 -8.71 -2.62
CA TRP A 348 2.14 -8.13 -1.49
C TRP A 348 1.20 -7.27 -0.65
N VAL A 349 1.27 -7.43 0.68
CA VAL A 349 0.62 -6.55 1.64
C VAL A 349 1.65 -5.83 2.51
N SER A 350 1.24 -4.81 3.23
CA SER A 350 2.17 -3.96 3.98
C SER A 350 2.79 -4.64 5.19
N ASP A 351 2.14 -5.67 5.72
CA ASP A 351 2.44 -6.24 7.04
C ASP A 351 3.71 -7.09 7.04
N VAL A 352 4.44 -7.00 8.16
CA VAL A 352 5.52 -7.92 8.50
C VAL A 352 4.93 -9.24 8.95
N TYR A 353 5.47 -10.34 8.48
CA TYR A 353 4.98 -11.65 8.87
C TYR A 353 5.37 -12.00 10.31
N ARG A 354 4.38 -12.40 11.09
CA ARG A 354 4.54 -13.06 12.39
C ARG A 354 3.75 -14.39 12.37
N PRO A 355 4.36 -15.50 12.80
CA PRO A 355 3.73 -16.81 12.67
C PRO A 355 2.51 -16.98 13.57
N ILE A 356 2.49 -16.35 14.73
CA ILE A 356 1.39 -16.45 15.67
C ILE A 356 0.77 -15.07 15.87
N ILE A 357 -0.52 -14.99 15.62
CA ILE A 357 -1.35 -13.84 15.95
C ILE A 357 -2.08 -14.20 17.23
N ASP A 358 -1.75 -13.50 18.31
CA ASP A 358 -2.39 -13.68 19.61
C ASP A 358 -3.43 -12.57 19.80
N ASP A 359 -4.68 -12.91 20.00
CA ASP A 359 -5.79 -11.98 20.21
C ASP A 359 -5.99 -11.62 21.69
N GLU A 360 -5.39 -12.36 22.62
CA GLU A 360 -5.49 -12.11 24.05
C GLU A 360 -4.43 -11.13 24.58
N ALA A 361 -3.28 -11.08 23.93
CA ALA A 361 -2.23 -10.15 24.31
C ALA A 361 -2.43 -8.81 23.59
N SER A 362 -2.47 -7.72 24.33
CA SER A 362 -2.25 -6.37 23.81
C SER A 362 -0.80 -6.28 23.36
N ASP A 363 -0.45 -7.08 22.38
CA ASP A 363 0.93 -7.33 22.06
C ASP A 363 1.37 -6.39 20.95
N PHE A 364 2.16 -5.38 21.35
CA PHE A 364 2.84 -4.52 20.40
C PHE A 364 3.76 -5.31 19.45
N ASN A 365 4.07 -6.57 19.76
CA ASN A 365 4.86 -7.44 18.91
C ASN A 365 4.20 -7.71 17.57
N TYR A 366 2.88 -7.68 17.48
CA TYR A 366 2.15 -7.79 16.21
C TYR A 366 2.56 -6.71 15.21
N TYR A 367 2.92 -5.52 15.70
CA TYR A 367 3.34 -4.40 14.87
C TYR A 367 4.86 -4.31 14.70
N ARG A 368 5.63 -5.15 15.39
CA ARG A 368 7.10 -5.12 15.31
C ARG A 368 7.57 -5.31 13.87
N GLY A 369 8.53 -4.52 13.45
CA GLY A 369 9.02 -4.46 12.07
C GLY A 369 8.24 -3.51 11.16
N ASN A 370 7.08 -3.00 11.59
CA ASN A 370 6.38 -1.93 10.90
C ASN A 370 7.01 -0.59 11.29
N VAL A 371 7.97 -0.15 10.51
CA VAL A 371 8.80 1.02 10.77
C VAL A 371 8.49 2.09 9.75
N TYR A 372 8.23 3.30 10.22
CA TYR A 372 8.15 4.47 9.35
C TYR A 372 9.57 4.86 8.92
N LEU A 373 9.77 4.95 7.61
CA LEU A 373 11.06 5.24 7.02
C LEU A 373 11.08 6.67 6.46
N LYS A 374 12.27 7.28 6.46
CA LYS A 374 12.55 8.52 5.74
C LYS A 374 13.73 8.29 4.81
N ASN A 375 13.77 9.03 3.70
CA ASN A 375 14.90 8.98 2.79
C ASN A 375 16.11 9.66 3.42
N VAL A 376 17.26 9.03 3.31
CA VAL A 376 18.54 9.63 3.71
C VAL A 376 18.87 10.74 2.73
N ILE A 377 19.06 11.96 3.24
CA ILE A 377 19.45 13.13 2.44
C ILE A 377 20.97 13.30 2.57
N GLY A 378 21.66 13.30 1.44
CA GLY A 378 23.09 13.57 1.39
C GLY A 378 23.42 15.04 1.63
N ASP A 379 24.71 15.32 1.76
CA ASP A 379 25.21 16.70 1.97
C ASP A 379 24.87 17.65 0.81
N ASP A 380 24.60 17.09 -0.37
CA ASP A 380 24.15 17.79 -1.57
C ASP A 380 22.65 18.16 -1.55
N GLY A 381 21.93 17.78 -0.49
CA GLY A 381 20.47 17.99 -0.35
C GLY A 381 19.61 17.05 -1.17
N LYS A 382 20.19 16.02 -1.80
CA LYS A 382 19.47 15.01 -2.57
C LYS A 382 19.27 13.74 -1.76
N ALA A 383 18.24 12.97 -2.14
CA ALA A 383 18.03 11.65 -1.57
C ALA A 383 19.19 10.72 -1.99
N SER A 384 19.81 10.09 -0.99
CA SER A 384 20.88 9.11 -1.22
C SER A 384 20.31 7.84 -1.82
N THR A 385 21.01 7.27 -2.79
CA THR A 385 20.73 5.96 -3.37
C THR A 385 21.78 4.95 -2.96
N ILE A 386 21.39 3.68 -2.94
CA ILE A 386 22.31 2.58 -2.63
C ILE A 386 23.31 2.45 -3.77
N SER A 387 24.59 2.61 -3.45
CA SER A 387 25.67 2.46 -4.42
C SER A 387 26.03 0.97 -4.62
N PRO A 388 26.65 0.59 -5.77
CA PRO A 388 27.11 -0.77 -6.00
C PRO A 388 28.12 -1.27 -4.96
N ASP A 389 28.82 -0.36 -4.28
CA ASP A 389 29.81 -0.69 -3.26
C ASP A 389 29.17 -1.00 -1.89
N GLU A 390 27.89 -0.63 -1.69
CA GLU A 390 27.15 -0.80 -0.44
C GLU A 390 26.18 -2.00 -0.47
N LEU A 391 26.39 -2.94 -1.39
CA LEU A 391 25.50 -4.08 -1.56
C LEU A 391 25.52 -5.02 -0.36
N VAL A 392 24.34 -5.35 0.11
CA VAL A 392 24.13 -6.32 1.19
C VAL A 392 23.49 -7.58 0.62
N PHE A 393 24.15 -8.71 0.85
CA PHE A 393 23.66 -10.01 0.41
C PHE A 393 23.07 -10.79 1.56
N ASP A 394 22.02 -11.55 1.30
CA ASP A 394 21.51 -12.59 2.19
C ASP A 394 21.71 -13.97 1.57
N THR A 395 21.97 -14.95 2.41
CA THR A 395 22.12 -16.34 1.97
C THR A 395 20.98 -17.18 2.53
N LEU A 396 20.16 -17.67 1.65
CA LEU A 396 19.07 -18.57 2.03
C LEU A 396 19.60 -19.94 2.53
N PRO A 397 18.82 -20.71 3.31
CA PRO A 397 19.22 -22.02 3.80
C PRO A 397 19.64 -23.02 2.70
N ASN A 398 19.07 -22.88 1.51
CA ASN A 398 19.42 -23.67 0.33
C ASN A 398 20.76 -23.28 -0.31
N GLY A 399 21.45 -22.29 0.26
CA GLY A 399 22.71 -21.76 -0.22
C GLY A 399 22.59 -20.74 -1.37
N LYS A 400 21.39 -20.35 -1.78
CA LYS A 400 21.19 -19.28 -2.76
C LYS A 400 21.50 -17.93 -2.12
N VAL A 401 22.37 -17.17 -2.78
CA VAL A 401 22.73 -15.81 -2.38
C VAL A 401 21.80 -14.85 -3.10
N LEU A 402 21.19 -13.97 -2.35
CA LEU A 402 20.28 -12.95 -2.86
C LEU A 402 20.79 -11.57 -2.47
N LEU A 403 20.55 -10.61 -3.33
CA LEU A 403 20.81 -9.21 -3.07
C LEU A 403 19.64 -8.63 -2.25
N LYS A 404 19.92 -8.11 -1.05
CA LYS A 404 18.90 -7.54 -0.16
C LYS A 404 18.35 -6.21 -0.64
N ARG A 405 19.22 -5.39 -1.25
CA ARG A 405 18.86 -4.07 -1.75
C ARG A 405 19.42 -3.91 -3.13
N LEU A 406 18.60 -3.46 -4.05
CA LEU A 406 19.01 -3.23 -5.42
C LEU A 406 19.79 -1.92 -5.52
N PRO A 407 20.85 -1.86 -6.35
CA PRO A 407 21.51 -0.61 -6.66
C PRO A 407 20.52 0.41 -7.20
N GLY A 408 20.65 1.65 -6.78
CA GLY A 408 19.76 2.73 -7.20
C GLY A 408 18.46 2.86 -6.40
N GLN A 409 18.12 1.92 -5.56
CA GLN A 409 17.04 2.12 -4.58
C GLN A 409 17.40 3.26 -3.63
N LEU A 410 16.37 4.00 -3.19
CA LEU A 410 16.56 5.05 -2.20
C LEU A 410 17.07 4.44 -0.88
N ASN A 411 18.10 5.05 -0.34
CA ASN A 411 18.58 4.70 0.97
C ASN A 411 17.63 5.29 2.01
N GLN A 412 17.03 4.42 2.81
CA GLN A 412 16.02 4.78 3.80
C GLN A 412 16.52 4.44 5.20
N MET A 413 16.17 5.27 6.17
CA MET A 413 16.43 5.07 7.58
C MET A 413 15.14 5.23 8.38
N PRO A 414 15.04 4.60 9.56
CA PRO A 414 13.91 4.83 10.45
C PRO A 414 13.79 6.31 10.83
N ILE A 415 12.55 6.77 10.99
CA ILE A 415 12.25 8.11 11.49
C ILE A 415 12.71 8.18 12.95
N ASP A 416 13.35 9.29 13.34
CA ASP A 416 13.81 9.52 14.71
C ASP A 416 12.64 9.69 15.69
N GLU A 417 12.85 9.41 16.98
CA GLU A 417 11.80 9.53 18.00
C GLU A 417 11.21 10.94 18.08
N GLU A 418 12.00 11.97 17.88
CA GLU A 418 11.52 13.37 17.83
C GLU A 418 10.58 13.64 16.68
N GLU A 419 10.76 12.95 15.55
CA GLU A 419 9.88 13.03 14.38
C GLU A 419 8.67 12.12 14.51
N THR A 420 8.69 11.15 15.43
CA THR A 420 7.64 10.13 15.61
C THR A 420 6.55 10.54 16.58
N PHE A 421 6.57 11.76 17.07
CA PHE A 421 5.55 12.26 17.98
C PHE A 421 4.09 11.98 17.52
N LEU A 422 3.86 11.85 16.20
CA LEU A 422 2.60 11.41 15.58
C LEU A 422 2.62 9.97 15.03
N ARG A 423 3.77 9.28 15.09
CA ARG A 423 3.96 7.94 14.53
C ARG A 423 4.86 7.14 15.45
N GLN A 424 4.46 5.95 15.78
CA GLN A 424 5.27 5.06 16.60
C GLN A 424 5.96 4.04 15.71
N ASN A 425 7.29 3.97 15.80
CA ASN A 425 8.06 2.91 15.20
C ASN A 425 8.09 1.69 16.12
N PHE A 426 7.74 0.55 15.56
CA PHE A 426 7.75 -0.72 16.26
C PHE A 426 9.03 -1.51 15.94
N THR A 427 10.18 -0.82 15.87
CA THR A 427 11.50 -1.46 15.69
C THR A 427 11.90 -2.30 16.86
N GLU A 428 11.57 -1.81 18.05
CA GLU A 428 11.88 -2.46 19.32
C GLU A 428 10.61 -2.66 20.10
N SER A 429 10.39 -3.86 20.57
CA SER A 429 9.34 -4.19 21.51
C SER A 429 10.00 -4.73 22.77
N ASP A 430 9.66 -4.14 23.92
CA ASP A 430 10.12 -4.63 25.22
C ASP A 430 9.57 -6.03 25.53
N ASN A 431 8.49 -6.41 24.87
CA ASN A 431 7.83 -7.70 25.01
C ASN A 431 8.21 -8.67 23.89
N ARG A 432 9.49 -8.91 23.68
CA ARG A 432 9.92 -9.97 22.74
C ARG A 432 9.48 -11.32 23.28
N ASN A 433 8.63 -11.99 22.51
CA ASN A 433 8.08 -13.27 22.85
C ASN A 433 8.71 -14.35 21.95
N TYR A 434 9.11 -15.48 22.53
CA TYR A 434 9.56 -16.65 21.77
C TYR A 434 8.52 -17.13 20.74
N ARG A 435 7.24 -16.84 20.95
CA ARG A 435 6.13 -17.13 20.02
C ARG A 435 6.22 -16.33 18.71
N ASP A 436 6.97 -15.23 18.69
CA ASP A 436 7.16 -14.45 17.46
C ASP A 436 7.90 -15.23 16.37
N GLY A 437 8.60 -16.30 16.75
CA GLY A 437 9.27 -17.22 15.84
C GLY A 437 10.42 -16.60 15.02
N ASP A 438 10.77 -15.35 15.28
CA ASP A 438 11.82 -14.64 14.57
C ASP A 438 13.20 -14.87 15.19
N VAL A 439 14.23 -14.51 14.44
CA VAL A 439 15.63 -14.70 14.85
C VAL A 439 15.97 -13.93 16.12
N GLU A 440 15.45 -12.71 16.26
CA GLU A 440 15.78 -11.86 17.41
C GLU A 440 15.09 -12.30 18.68
N SER A 441 13.82 -12.67 18.62
CA SER A 441 13.06 -13.19 19.76
C SER A 441 13.64 -14.49 20.29
N SER A 442 14.16 -15.34 19.40
CA SER A 442 14.84 -16.58 19.81
C SER A 442 16.16 -16.34 20.53
N ARG A 443 16.83 -15.21 20.25
CA ARG A 443 18.08 -14.81 20.94
C ARG A 443 17.84 -14.18 22.30
N SER A 444 16.65 -13.69 22.56
CA SER A 444 16.31 -13.02 23.84
C SER A 444 16.15 -13.99 25.02
N PHE A 445 16.14 -15.29 24.76
CA PHE A 445 16.18 -16.29 25.81
C PHE A 445 17.59 -16.39 26.40
N SER A 446 18.03 -15.40 27.17
CA SER A 446 19.26 -15.50 27.95
C SER A 446 18.97 -16.18 29.29
N ASN A 447 19.78 -17.16 29.64
CA ASN A 447 19.77 -17.77 30.96
C ASN A 447 20.30 -16.78 32.01
N GLY A 448 19.58 -15.70 32.30
CA GLY A 448 19.75 -14.88 33.50
C GLY A 448 21.17 -14.46 33.91
N LYS A 449 22.17 -14.53 33.05
CA LYS A 449 23.52 -14.01 33.32
C LYS A 449 23.58 -12.56 32.94
N SER A 450 23.81 -11.77 33.96
CA SER A 450 23.91 -10.33 34.00
C SER A 450 24.82 -9.77 32.90
N GLU A 451 24.35 -8.70 32.21
CA GLU A 451 25.11 -7.89 31.26
C GLU A 451 26.40 -7.29 31.80
N ASN A 452 26.66 -7.39 33.12
CA ASN A 452 27.79 -6.77 33.79
C ASN A 452 29.09 -7.58 33.80
N ASP A 453 29.11 -8.80 33.25
CA ASP A 453 30.28 -9.69 33.34
C ASP A 453 31.09 -9.78 32.04
N GLY A 454 30.85 -8.93 31.03
CA GLY A 454 31.64 -8.90 29.80
C GLY A 454 31.67 -10.24 29.00
N SER A 455 31.05 -11.29 29.51
CA SER A 455 30.86 -12.55 28.82
C SER A 455 29.68 -12.42 27.87
N LYS A 456 29.90 -12.71 26.59
CA LYS A 456 28.79 -12.80 25.60
C LYS A 456 27.72 -13.71 26.16
N PRO A 457 26.45 -13.28 26.19
CA PRO A 457 25.37 -14.13 26.67
C PRO A 457 25.37 -15.43 25.87
N GLU A 458 25.46 -16.56 26.53
CA GLU A 458 25.17 -17.87 25.93
C GLU A 458 23.69 -17.88 25.57
N THR A 459 23.39 -17.64 24.31
CA THR A 459 22.03 -17.73 23.78
C THR A 459 21.69 -19.21 23.60
N ASN A 460 20.75 -19.71 24.39
CA ASN A 460 20.16 -21.02 24.14
C ASN A 460 19.23 -20.93 22.95
N PHE A 461 19.61 -21.59 21.87
CA PHE A 461 18.77 -21.72 20.69
C PHE A 461 17.76 -22.85 20.89
N MET A 462 16.52 -22.64 20.49
CA MET A 462 15.47 -23.65 20.64
C MET A 462 15.69 -24.89 19.77
N TYR A 463 16.43 -24.78 18.65
CA TYR A 463 16.96 -25.91 17.86
C TYR A 463 18.00 -25.46 16.83
N ASN A 464 18.74 -26.43 16.28
CA ASN A 464 19.79 -26.18 15.31
C ASN A 464 19.26 -25.55 14.02
N ALA A 465 19.57 -24.31 13.84
CA ALA A 465 19.24 -23.56 12.62
C ALA A 465 20.34 -23.68 11.55
N PRO A 466 19.99 -23.45 10.30
CA PRO A 466 20.98 -23.37 9.23
C PRO A 466 22.04 -22.31 9.52
N VAL A 467 23.27 -22.61 9.23
CA VAL A 467 24.40 -21.73 9.45
C VAL A 467 24.40 -20.61 8.42
N ASN A 468 24.50 -19.36 8.87
CA ASN A 468 24.66 -18.23 7.98
C ASN A 468 26.04 -18.23 7.31
N ALA A 469 26.06 -18.07 6.00
CA ALA A 469 27.28 -17.82 5.27
C ALA A 469 27.39 -16.32 4.94
N LYS A 470 28.52 -15.71 5.28
CA LYS A 470 28.88 -14.38 4.77
C LYS A 470 29.54 -14.57 3.41
N VAL A 471 29.02 -13.85 2.44
CA VAL A 471 29.62 -13.77 1.11
C VAL A 471 30.37 -12.45 1.04
N SER A 472 31.65 -12.51 0.76
CA SER A 472 32.48 -11.34 0.52
C SER A 472 33.14 -11.48 -0.85
N THR A 473 33.19 -10.37 -1.58
CA THR A 473 33.92 -10.29 -2.84
C THR A 473 35.30 -9.69 -2.55
N ASP A 474 36.35 -10.34 -2.98
CA ASP A 474 37.70 -9.79 -2.86
C ASP A 474 37.97 -8.73 -3.94
N GLN A 475 39.10 -8.05 -3.85
CA GLN A 475 39.48 -6.99 -4.80
C GLN A 475 39.62 -7.47 -6.26
N ASP A 476 39.76 -8.78 -6.46
CA ASP A 476 39.86 -9.41 -7.76
C ASP A 476 38.52 -9.90 -8.32
N GLY A 477 37.44 -9.60 -7.62
CA GLY A 477 36.06 -9.99 -8.02
C GLY A 477 35.72 -11.45 -7.69
N ASN A 478 36.55 -12.19 -6.95
CA ASN A 478 36.23 -13.54 -6.54
C ASN A 478 35.29 -13.55 -5.34
N ILE A 479 34.25 -14.35 -5.43
CA ILE A 479 33.28 -14.52 -4.36
C ILE A 479 33.85 -15.51 -3.34
N SER A 480 34.15 -15.01 -2.15
CA SER A 480 34.53 -15.82 -0.98
C SER A 480 33.32 -16.04 -0.08
N ARG A 481 33.10 -17.30 0.26
CA ARG A 481 32.01 -17.69 1.16
C ARG A 481 32.57 -18.14 2.50
N THR A 482 32.41 -17.32 3.52
CA THR A 482 32.78 -17.66 4.89
C THR A 482 31.54 -18.10 5.67
N VAL A 483 31.54 -19.35 6.10
CA VAL A 483 30.47 -19.90 6.92
C VAL A 483 30.67 -19.47 8.37
N ASP A 484 29.75 -18.68 8.92
CA ASP A 484 29.79 -18.28 10.32
C ASP A 484 29.16 -19.40 11.17
N SER A 485 30.01 -20.25 11.74
CA SER A 485 29.58 -21.34 12.61
C SER A 485 29.02 -20.88 13.97
N LYS A 486 29.10 -19.57 14.28
CA LYS A 486 28.64 -19.02 15.57
C LYS A 486 27.29 -18.33 15.49
N SER A 487 26.80 -17.97 14.30
CA SER A 487 25.49 -17.37 14.11
C SER A 487 24.49 -18.43 13.65
N ASN A 488 23.92 -19.15 14.59
CA ASN A 488 22.82 -20.05 14.26
C ASN A 488 21.56 -19.23 13.99
N ARG A 489 21.10 -19.24 12.76
CA ARG A 489 19.80 -18.67 12.39
C ARG A 489 18.73 -19.68 12.76
N THR A 490 17.93 -19.36 13.77
CA THR A 490 16.87 -20.26 14.28
C THR A 490 15.60 -20.25 13.43
N SER A 491 15.42 -19.22 12.61
CA SER A 491 14.24 -19.02 11.77
C SER A 491 14.60 -18.20 10.53
N LEU A 492 13.78 -18.32 9.48
CA LEU A 492 13.82 -17.43 8.31
C LEU A 492 13.04 -16.13 8.54
N ILE A 493 12.28 -16.07 9.63
CA ILE A 493 11.40 -14.94 9.95
C ILE A 493 12.22 -13.83 10.58
N THR A 494 12.15 -12.67 9.98
CA THR A 494 12.80 -11.43 10.42
C THR A 494 11.84 -10.26 10.20
N ASP A 495 12.19 -9.07 10.62
CA ASP A 495 11.41 -7.86 10.36
C ASP A 495 11.37 -7.45 8.88
N GLU A 496 12.20 -8.07 8.04
CA GLU A 496 12.23 -7.87 6.59
C GLU A 496 11.37 -8.88 5.81
N VAL A 497 10.63 -9.73 6.50
CA VAL A 497 9.77 -10.74 5.87
C VAL A 497 8.35 -10.20 5.79
N ARG A 498 7.80 -10.15 4.58
CA ARG A 498 6.49 -9.57 4.29
C ARG A 498 5.47 -10.63 3.94
N VAL A 499 4.22 -10.35 4.28
CA VAL A 499 3.09 -11.20 3.95
C VAL A 499 2.67 -10.99 2.50
N PHE A 500 2.24 -12.07 1.84
CA PHE A 500 1.52 -12.04 0.58
C PHE A 500 0.30 -12.97 0.63
N LYS A 501 -0.73 -12.64 -0.12
CA LYS A 501 -2.08 -13.21 -0.03
C LYS A 501 -2.63 -13.59 -1.41
N GLY A 502 -3.75 -14.32 -1.45
CA GLY A 502 -4.61 -14.50 -2.60
C GLY A 502 -4.38 -15.77 -3.44
N GLY A 503 -3.25 -16.42 -3.29
CA GLY A 503 -2.88 -17.51 -4.20
C GLY A 503 -2.50 -17.01 -5.59
N SER A 504 -2.06 -17.87 -6.47
CA SER A 504 -1.58 -17.50 -7.79
C SER A 504 -1.85 -18.62 -8.81
N TRP A 505 -1.58 -18.35 -10.08
CA TRP A 505 -1.65 -19.32 -11.18
C TRP A 505 -0.81 -20.60 -10.93
N LYS A 506 0.23 -20.53 -10.11
CA LYS A 506 1.07 -21.68 -9.70
C LYS A 506 0.51 -22.46 -8.52
N ASP A 507 -0.45 -21.88 -7.79
CA ASP A 507 -0.91 -22.38 -6.51
C ASP A 507 -2.18 -23.23 -6.67
N ARG A 508 -2.39 -24.14 -5.74
CA ARG A 508 -3.62 -24.92 -5.66
C ARG A 508 -4.73 -24.17 -4.95
N ALA A 509 -5.96 -24.63 -5.15
CA ALA A 509 -7.17 -24.06 -4.56
C ALA A 509 -7.10 -23.78 -3.05
N TYR A 510 -6.30 -24.52 -2.30
CA TYR A 510 -6.04 -24.26 -0.87
C TYR A 510 -5.57 -22.82 -0.60
N TRP A 511 -4.73 -22.27 -1.49
CA TRP A 511 -4.15 -20.94 -1.33
C TRP A 511 -5.05 -19.81 -1.81
N LEU A 512 -6.19 -20.14 -2.43
CA LEU A 512 -7.18 -19.14 -2.87
C LEU A 512 -8.05 -18.62 -1.71
N ASP A 513 -8.04 -19.31 -0.57
CA ASP A 513 -8.73 -18.84 0.64
C ASP A 513 -8.10 -17.53 1.12
N PRO A 514 -8.86 -16.42 1.23
CA PRO A 514 -8.36 -15.15 1.72
C PRO A 514 -7.70 -15.21 3.11
N ALA A 515 -8.01 -16.21 3.90
CA ALA A 515 -7.40 -16.41 5.22
C ALA A 515 -5.96 -16.93 5.16
N GLN A 516 -5.56 -17.53 4.03
CA GLN A 516 -4.22 -18.09 3.91
C GLN A 516 -3.16 -17.02 3.93
N ARG A 517 -2.08 -17.26 4.66
CA ARG A 517 -0.94 -16.36 4.81
C ARG A 517 0.32 -17.05 4.34
N ARG A 518 1.05 -16.35 3.50
CA ARG A 518 2.40 -16.76 3.10
C ARG A 518 3.34 -15.59 3.26
N TYR A 519 4.62 -15.87 3.23
CA TYR A 519 5.62 -14.86 3.48
C TYR A 519 6.88 -15.09 2.66
N LEU A 520 7.52 -14.00 2.29
CA LEU A 520 8.86 -13.98 1.70
C LEU A 520 9.63 -12.74 2.18
N PRO A 521 10.97 -12.80 2.17
CA PRO A 521 11.77 -11.60 2.36
C PRO A 521 11.41 -10.49 1.35
N GLN A 522 11.34 -9.25 1.84
CA GLN A 522 10.86 -8.08 1.08
C GLN A 522 11.66 -7.77 -0.19
N TYR A 523 12.86 -8.32 -0.34
CA TYR A 523 13.76 -8.14 -1.48
C TYR A 523 13.69 -9.27 -2.51
N ILE A 524 12.83 -10.26 -2.30
CA ILE A 524 12.63 -11.36 -3.25
C ILE A 524 11.53 -11.00 -4.23
N ALA A 525 11.83 -11.16 -5.51
CA ALA A 525 10.87 -11.11 -6.59
C ALA A 525 10.57 -12.53 -7.11
N THR A 526 9.35 -12.75 -7.58
CA THR A 526 8.89 -14.03 -8.13
C THR A 526 7.99 -13.81 -9.34
N ASP A 527 7.76 -14.86 -10.11
CA ASP A 527 6.87 -14.86 -11.28
C ASP A 527 5.37 -15.03 -10.95
N HIS A 528 5.04 -15.08 -9.67
CA HIS A 528 3.67 -15.33 -9.21
C HIS A 528 3.21 -14.38 -8.10
N ILE A 529 4.00 -13.35 -7.79
CA ILE A 529 3.63 -12.31 -6.84
C ILE A 529 3.67 -10.95 -7.53
N GLY A 530 2.53 -10.28 -7.50
CA GLY A 530 2.32 -8.90 -7.87
C GLY A 530 1.86 -8.07 -6.69
N PHE A 531 1.07 -7.03 -6.92
CA PHE A 531 0.52 -6.18 -5.88
C PHE A 531 -0.65 -5.35 -6.38
N ARG A 532 -1.42 -4.81 -5.44
CA ARG A 532 -2.39 -3.72 -5.65
C ARG A 532 -2.20 -2.64 -4.62
N CYS A 533 -2.64 -1.41 -4.91
CA CYS A 533 -2.57 -0.31 -3.99
C CYS A 533 -3.88 -0.12 -3.24
N ALA A 534 -3.78 0.48 -2.06
CA ALA A 534 -4.90 0.97 -1.27
C ALA A 534 -4.67 2.41 -0.86
N MET A 535 -5.71 3.08 -0.38
CA MET A 535 -5.66 4.45 0.11
C MET A 535 -6.62 4.61 1.28
N SER A 536 -6.15 5.25 2.33
CA SER A 536 -6.98 5.51 3.49
C SER A 536 -8.08 6.53 3.18
N ARG A 537 -9.25 6.36 3.78
CA ARG A 537 -10.30 7.36 3.69
C ARG A 537 -10.14 8.42 4.77
N VAL A 538 -10.29 9.66 4.39
CA VAL A 538 -10.38 10.82 5.30
C VAL A 538 -11.84 11.20 5.52
N GLY A 539 -12.25 11.27 6.77
CA GLY A 539 -13.61 11.60 7.14
C GLY A 539 -14.61 10.45 6.96
N SER A 540 -15.83 10.66 7.42
CA SER A 540 -16.94 9.71 7.28
C SER A 540 -17.75 10.01 6.01
N LYS A 541 -18.49 9.02 5.52
CA LYS A 541 -19.45 9.21 4.44
C LYS A 541 -20.49 10.24 4.86
N SER A 542 -20.67 11.29 4.05
CA SER A 542 -21.70 12.28 4.34
C SER A 542 -23.07 11.66 4.16
N THR A 543 -23.85 11.60 5.26
CA THR A 543 -25.25 11.18 5.22
C THR A 543 -26.19 12.29 4.72
N GLN A 544 -25.68 13.50 4.53
CA GLN A 544 -26.47 14.59 3.99
C GLN A 544 -26.71 14.38 2.50
N LYS A 545 -27.95 14.08 2.14
CA LYS A 545 -28.37 14.14 0.73
C LYS A 545 -28.07 15.54 0.22
N LYS A 546 -27.14 15.68 -0.73
CA LYS A 546 -26.91 16.94 -1.44
C LYS A 546 -28.25 17.39 -2.02
N SER A 547 -28.82 18.47 -1.50
CA SER A 547 -29.93 19.11 -2.17
C SER A 547 -29.41 19.54 -3.54
N ALA A 548 -29.97 19.00 -4.60
CA ALA A 548 -29.62 19.37 -5.96
C ALA A 548 -29.73 20.89 -6.09
N LYS A 549 -28.60 21.60 -6.09
CA LYS A 549 -28.57 23.01 -6.45
C LYS A 549 -29.03 23.08 -7.91
N HIS A 550 -30.30 23.33 -8.12
CA HIS A 550 -30.83 23.69 -9.42
C HIS A 550 -30.06 24.95 -9.88
N LYS A 551 -29.08 24.76 -10.78
CA LYS A 551 -28.53 25.88 -11.55
C LYS A 551 -29.69 26.43 -12.39
N ARG A 552 -30.37 27.45 -11.91
CA ARG A 552 -31.17 28.30 -12.77
C ARG A 552 -30.18 28.96 -13.75
N LYS A 553 -30.22 28.53 -15.00
CA LYS A 553 -29.67 29.30 -16.11
C LYS A 553 -30.52 30.57 -16.22
N GLY A 554 -29.92 31.71 -15.90
CA GLY A 554 -30.35 33.02 -16.33
C GLY A 554 -29.56 33.41 -17.56
#